data_14070b8076515a5f9effc122c079f9e8
#
_entry.id   14070b8076515a5f9effc122c079f9e8
#
_cell.length_a   1.000
_cell.length_b   1.000
_cell.length_c   1.000
_cell.angle_alpha   90.00
_cell.angle_beta   90.00
_cell.angle_gamma   90.00
#
_symmetry.space_group_name_H-M   'P 1'
#
loop_
_entity.id
_entity.type
_entity.pdbx_description
1 polymer ?
#
loop_
_entity_poly.entity_id
_entity_poly.type
_entity_poly.pdbx_seq_one_letter_code
_entity_poly.pdbx_strand_id
1 'polypeptide(L)'
;KSSDDDINVLVDSGKETREVSNVLEQFKDTIKVCRRHFDGDFAAHRNYHIEQCKGDYLFMIDADEIPQETLIKNIKDALMKTNADLIYVPRMNISPGYTAEWLARCNFKVNDAGFINWPDFQGRIFKNTESIRWTKNLHEKIDGAQRIISLEQNPTVGIWHIKTVERQDKQDAFYRSLA
;
A
#
# COMPACT_ATOMS: atom_id res chain seq x y z
N LYS A 1 10.33 -13.71 -0.97
CA LYS A 1 11.19 -13.32 0.15
C LYS A 1 12.55 -13.97 -0.03
N SER A 2 13.63 -13.20 -0.02
CA SER A 2 15.00 -13.71 0.13
C SER A 2 15.33 -13.90 1.62
N SER A 3 16.49 -14.55 1.94
CA SER A 3 16.93 -14.74 3.33
C SER A 3 17.04 -13.45 4.13
N ASP A 4 17.31 -12.34 3.43
CA ASP A 4 17.60 -11.04 4.04
C ASP A 4 16.37 -10.14 4.14
N ASP A 5 15.19 -10.64 3.72
CA ASP A 5 13.95 -9.89 3.79
C ASP A 5 13.13 -10.25 5.03
N ASP A 6 12.59 -9.26 5.70
CA ASP A 6 11.57 -9.41 6.72
C ASP A 6 10.19 -9.09 6.15
N ILE A 7 9.17 -9.80 6.60
CA ILE A 7 7.77 -9.46 6.36
C ILE A 7 7.16 -9.08 7.70
N ASN A 8 6.73 -7.83 7.82
CA ASN A 8 6.06 -7.32 9.00
C ASN A 8 4.60 -7.01 8.66
N VAL A 9 3.68 -7.46 9.48
CA VAL A 9 2.25 -7.23 9.31
C VAL A 9 1.74 -6.41 10.48
N LEU A 10 1.17 -5.24 10.19
CA LEU A 10 0.48 -4.43 11.18
C LEU A 10 -1.01 -4.75 11.16
N VAL A 11 -1.56 -5.03 12.31
CA VAL A 11 -2.98 -5.33 12.51
C VAL A 11 -3.62 -4.26 13.39
N ASP A 12 -4.77 -3.74 12.95
CA ASP A 12 -5.62 -2.94 13.83
C ASP A 12 -6.25 -3.85 14.89
N SER A 13 -5.75 -3.76 16.12
CA SER A 13 -6.22 -4.60 17.23
C SER A 13 -7.70 -4.38 17.59
N GLY A 14 -8.28 -3.25 17.18
CA GLY A 14 -9.70 -2.96 17.38
C GLY A 14 -10.63 -3.63 16.34
N LYS A 15 -10.06 -4.14 15.23
CA LYS A 15 -10.83 -4.75 14.12
C LYS A 15 -10.33 -6.12 13.71
N GLU A 16 -9.38 -6.71 14.44
CA GLU A 16 -8.88 -8.04 14.16
C GLU A 16 -9.99 -9.09 14.35
N THR A 17 -10.31 -9.82 13.29
CA THR A 17 -11.28 -10.91 13.34
C THR A 17 -10.56 -12.26 13.56
N ARG A 18 -11.34 -13.28 13.96
CA ARG A 18 -10.80 -14.63 14.13
C ARG A 18 -10.22 -15.19 12.82
N GLU A 19 -10.83 -14.86 11.70
CA GLU A 19 -10.36 -15.28 10.36
C GLU A 19 -8.99 -14.68 10.06
N VAL A 20 -8.79 -13.38 10.34
CA VAL A 20 -7.50 -12.71 10.19
C VAL A 20 -6.45 -13.37 11.10
N SER A 21 -6.77 -13.57 12.38
CA SER A 21 -5.86 -14.25 13.33
C SER A 21 -5.48 -15.65 12.87
N ASN A 22 -6.43 -16.43 12.34
CA ASN A 22 -6.18 -17.78 11.83
C ASN A 22 -5.24 -17.75 10.60
N VAL A 23 -5.38 -16.78 9.71
CA VAL A 23 -4.48 -16.64 8.56
C VAL A 23 -3.08 -16.25 9.04
N LEU A 24 -2.96 -15.29 9.95
CA LEU A 24 -1.65 -14.87 10.48
C LEU A 24 -0.92 -16.02 11.19
N GLU A 25 -1.64 -16.86 11.92
CA GLU A 25 -1.05 -18.03 12.60
C GLU A 25 -0.47 -19.04 11.60
N GLN A 26 -1.06 -19.22 10.41
CA GLN A 26 -0.53 -20.10 9.37
C GLN A 26 0.84 -19.63 8.84
N PHE A 27 1.15 -18.35 8.96
CA PHE A 27 2.40 -17.76 8.48
C PHE A 27 3.37 -17.33 9.59
N LYS A 28 3.09 -17.67 10.85
CA LYS A 28 3.84 -17.22 12.04
C LYS A 28 5.37 -17.40 11.96
N ASP A 29 5.83 -18.46 11.26
CA ASP A 29 7.26 -18.75 11.11
C ASP A 29 7.93 -17.90 10.02
N THR A 30 7.15 -17.17 9.22
CA THR A 30 7.63 -16.38 8.06
C THR A 30 7.36 -14.90 8.15
N ILE A 31 6.45 -14.49 9.02
CA ILE A 31 6.05 -13.07 9.22
C ILE A 31 6.24 -12.65 10.66
N LYS A 32 6.42 -11.36 10.87
CA LYS A 32 6.31 -10.72 12.20
C LYS A 32 5.00 -9.97 12.26
N VAL A 33 4.23 -10.17 13.32
CA VAL A 33 2.94 -9.49 13.50
C VAL A 33 3.06 -8.49 14.63
N CYS A 34 2.76 -7.24 14.35
CA CYS A 34 2.58 -6.19 15.36
C CYS A 34 1.12 -5.73 15.38
N ARG A 35 0.65 -5.27 16.54
CA ARG A 35 -0.73 -4.86 16.77
C ARG A 35 -0.77 -3.46 17.33
N ARG A 36 -1.59 -2.60 16.77
CA ARG A 36 -1.86 -1.26 17.27
C ARG A 36 -3.34 -0.94 17.07
N HIS A 37 -3.99 -0.40 18.08
CA HIS A 37 -5.34 0.14 17.89
C HIS A 37 -5.29 1.34 16.93
N PHE A 38 -6.16 1.34 15.92
CA PHE A 38 -6.29 2.47 14.99
C PHE A 38 -7.18 3.54 15.62
N ASP A 39 -6.62 4.72 15.84
CA ASP A 39 -7.22 5.87 16.53
C ASP A 39 -7.71 6.97 15.56
N GLY A 40 -7.76 6.68 14.25
CA GLY A 40 -8.17 7.63 13.23
C GLY A 40 -7.01 8.34 12.52
N ASP A 41 -5.78 8.22 13.02
CA ASP A 41 -4.59 8.79 12.41
C ASP A 41 -3.83 7.73 11.58
N PHE A 42 -4.01 7.81 10.25
CA PHE A 42 -3.34 6.89 9.33
C PHE A 42 -1.83 7.06 9.31
N ALA A 43 -1.32 8.32 9.38
CA ALA A 43 0.12 8.56 9.38
C ALA A 43 0.77 7.98 10.64
N ALA A 44 0.19 8.21 11.81
CA ALA A 44 0.68 7.64 13.07
C ALA A 44 0.63 6.11 13.05
N HIS A 45 -0.43 5.51 12.48
CA HIS A 45 -0.55 4.05 12.35
C HIS A 45 0.53 3.47 11.44
N ARG A 46 0.79 4.08 10.27
CA ARG A 46 1.84 3.66 9.34
C ARG A 46 3.25 3.89 9.91
N ASN A 47 3.48 5.01 10.62
CA ASN A 47 4.77 5.29 11.24
C ASN A 47 5.09 4.29 12.36
N TYR A 48 4.10 3.91 13.17
CA TYR A 48 4.28 2.82 14.13
C TYR A 48 4.71 1.51 13.43
N HIS A 49 4.14 1.21 12.25
CA HIS A 49 4.56 0.03 11.48
C HIS A 49 6.03 0.14 11.03
N ILE A 50 6.45 1.32 10.53
CA ILE A 50 7.83 1.58 10.14
C ILE A 50 8.80 1.29 11.29
N GLU A 51 8.48 1.70 12.50
CA GLU A 51 9.31 1.49 13.71
C GLU A 51 9.53 0.01 14.04
N GLN A 52 8.63 -0.88 13.58
CA GLN A 52 8.77 -2.33 13.76
C GLN A 52 9.66 -2.98 12.69
N CYS A 53 10.05 -2.25 11.65
CA CYS A 53 10.80 -2.74 10.50
C CYS A 53 12.30 -2.43 10.66
N LYS A 54 13.17 -3.36 10.22
CA LYS A 54 14.62 -3.25 10.35
C LYS A 54 15.38 -3.11 9.03
N GLY A 55 14.70 -3.36 7.89
CA GLY A 55 15.33 -3.27 6.58
C GLY A 55 15.72 -1.84 6.22
N ASP A 56 16.75 -1.68 5.39
CA ASP A 56 17.21 -0.39 4.87
C ASP A 56 16.17 0.28 3.97
N TYR A 57 15.34 -0.52 3.31
CA TYR A 57 14.21 -0.10 2.51
C TYR A 57 12.94 -0.80 2.95
N LEU A 58 11.84 -0.10 2.82
CA LEU A 58 10.51 -0.60 3.10
C LEU A 58 9.70 -0.66 1.81
N PHE A 59 9.03 -1.79 1.58
CA PHE A 59 7.98 -1.92 0.57
C PHE A 59 6.64 -2.06 1.29
N MET A 60 5.90 -0.97 1.37
CA MET A 60 4.61 -0.94 2.06
C MET A 60 3.50 -1.36 1.10
N ILE A 61 2.73 -2.37 1.49
CA ILE A 61 1.64 -2.97 0.71
C ILE A 61 0.39 -2.96 1.59
N ASP A 62 -0.72 -2.46 1.06
CA ASP A 62 -2.01 -2.51 1.74
C ASP A 62 -2.66 -3.90 1.56
N ALA A 63 -3.56 -4.29 2.47
CA ALA A 63 -4.15 -5.64 2.51
C ALA A 63 -5.00 -6.00 1.27
N ASP A 64 -5.37 -5.03 0.45
CA ASP A 64 -6.09 -5.17 -0.81
C ASP A 64 -5.19 -4.94 -2.05
N GLU A 65 -3.87 -5.01 -1.86
CA GLU A 65 -2.87 -4.84 -2.91
C GLU A 65 -2.05 -6.13 -3.14
N ILE A 66 -1.76 -6.41 -4.41
CA ILE A 66 -0.94 -7.56 -4.82
C ILE A 66 0.13 -7.07 -5.79
N PRO A 67 1.41 -7.03 -5.40
CA PRO A 67 2.50 -6.64 -6.29
C PRO A 67 2.70 -7.68 -7.40
N GLN A 68 3.03 -7.20 -8.61
CA GLN A 68 3.39 -8.06 -9.72
C GLN A 68 4.71 -8.79 -9.46
N GLU A 69 4.81 -10.00 -9.94
CA GLU A 69 6.01 -10.84 -9.76
C GLU A 69 7.26 -10.19 -10.34
N THR A 70 7.14 -9.53 -11.48
CA THR A 70 8.23 -8.78 -12.12
C THR A 70 8.73 -7.64 -11.24
N LEU A 71 7.82 -6.92 -10.57
CA LEU A 71 8.21 -5.89 -9.58
C LEU A 71 9.02 -6.50 -8.44
N ILE A 72 8.52 -7.59 -7.83
CA ILE A 72 9.20 -8.26 -6.71
C ILE A 72 10.59 -8.76 -7.11
N LYS A 73 10.74 -9.33 -8.31
CA LYS A 73 12.03 -9.85 -8.80
C LYS A 73 13.08 -8.77 -9.05
N ASN A 74 12.66 -7.59 -9.49
CA ASN A 74 13.57 -6.54 -9.95
C ASN A 74 13.74 -5.37 -8.96
N ILE A 75 13.00 -5.34 -7.87
CA ILE A 75 12.98 -4.21 -6.94
C ILE A 75 14.37 -3.92 -6.34
N LYS A 76 15.12 -4.95 -5.93
CA LYS A 76 16.44 -4.78 -5.32
C LYS A 76 17.45 -4.20 -6.30
N ASP A 77 17.43 -4.68 -7.54
CA ASP A 77 18.29 -4.14 -8.60
C ASP A 77 17.95 -2.69 -8.92
N ALA A 78 16.67 -2.34 -8.95
CA ALA A 78 16.23 -0.97 -9.16
C ALA A 78 16.71 -0.05 -8.02
N LEU A 79 16.61 -0.49 -6.76
CA LEU A 79 17.08 0.26 -5.60
C LEU A 79 18.58 0.48 -5.65
N MET A 80 19.38 -0.55 -5.93
CA MET A 80 20.84 -0.44 -6.04
C MET A 80 21.28 0.53 -7.14
N LYS A 81 20.60 0.49 -8.30
CA LYS A 81 20.94 1.35 -9.45
C LYS A 81 20.54 2.81 -9.25
N THR A 82 19.42 3.06 -8.59
CA THR A 82 18.86 4.41 -8.51
C THR A 82 19.26 5.12 -7.23
N ASN A 83 19.53 4.39 -6.15
CA ASN A 83 19.69 4.93 -4.78
C ASN A 83 18.58 5.92 -4.41
N ALA A 84 17.35 5.64 -4.85
CA ALA A 84 16.21 6.50 -4.62
C ALA A 84 15.80 6.49 -3.14
N ASP A 85 15.31 7.61 -2.64
CA ASP A 85 14.74 7.68 -1.29
C ASP A 85 13.29 7.23 -1.27
N LEU A 86 12.55 7.49 -2.37
CA LEU A 86 11.15 7.11 -2.54
C LEU A 86 10.90 6.71 -4.00
N ILE A 87 10.22 5.59 -4.18
CA ILE A 87 9.80 5.10 -5.50
C ILE A 87 8.26 5.05 -5.55
N TYR A 88 7.70 5.72 -6.55
CA TYR A 88 6.30 5.60 -6.90
C TYR A 88 6.07 4.42 -7.83
N VAL A 89 5.13 3.57 -7.47
CA VAL A 89 4.77 2.34 -8.19
C VAL A 89 3.40 2.54 -8.84
N PRO A 90 3.21 2.21 -10.13
CA PRO A 90 1.90 2.31 -10.77
C PRO A 90 0.94 1.27 -10.20
N ARG A 91 -0.26 1.70 -9.83
CA ARG A 91 -1.30 0.85 -9.26
C ARG A 91 -2.45 0.68 -10.24
N MET A 92 -2.86 -0.55 -10.44
CA MET A 92 -3.98 -0.94 -11.28
C MET A 92 -5.22 -1.12 -10.39
N ASN A 93 -6.09 -0.11 -10.38
CA ASN A 93 -7.34 -0.17 -9.63
C ASN A 93 -8.39 -0.93 -10.42
N ILE A 94 -8.95 -1.98 -9.82
CA ILE A 94 -10.01 -2.81 -10.37
C ILE A 94 -11.15 -2.87 -9.37
N SER A 95 -12.35 -2.48 -9.80
CA SER A 95 -13.55 -2.52 -8.96
C SER A 95 -14.61 -3.41 -9.62
N PRO A 96 -14.62 -4.71 -9.34
CA PRO A 96 -15.63 -5.59 -9.88
C PRO A 96 -17.04 -5.09 -9.53
N GLY A 97 -17.94 -5.09 -10.53
CA GLY A 97 -19.33 -4.67 -10.37
C GLY A 97 -19.57 -3.16 -10.52
N TYR A 98 -18.59 -2.38 -10.99
CA TYR A 98 -18.85 -0.97 -11.30
C TYR A 98 -19.90 -0.79 -12.39
N THR A 99 -20.66 0.30 -12.30
CA THR A 99 -21.59 0.76 -13.34
C THR A 99 -21.15 2.13 -13.87
N ALA A 100 -21.69 2.54 -15.02
CA ALA A 100 -21.41 3.86 -15.57
C ALA A 100 -21.83 4.99 -14.61
N GLU A 101 -22.95 4.81 -13.91
CA GLU A 101 -23.48 5.76 -12.92
C GLU A 101 -22.55 5.85 -11.71
N TRP A 102 -22.00 4.72 -11.24
CA TRP A 102 -21.06 4.70 -10.12
C TRP A 102 -19.75 5.40 -10.48
N LEU A 103 -19.20 5.13 -11.68
CA LEU A 103 -18.00 5.79 -12.17
C LEU A 103 -18.20 7.31 -12.27
N ALA A 104 -19.35 7.75 -12.82
CA ALA A 104 -19.68 9.17 -12.91
C ALA A 104 -19.79 9.83 -11.53
N ARG A 105 -20.46 9.17 -10.57
CA ARG A 105 -20.58 9.65 -9.19
C ARG A 105 -19.24 9.81 -8.49
N CYS A 106 -18.31 8.87 -8.72
CA CYS A 106 -16.97 8.88 -8.12
C CYS A 106 -15.98 9.74 -8.93
N ASN A 107 -16.38 10.28 -10.07
CA ASN A 107 -15.49 10.95 -11.02
C ASN A 107 -14.31 10.06 -11.46
N PHE A 108 -14.58 8.78 -11.67
CA PHE A 108 -13.59 7.79 -12.08
C PHE A 108 -13.61 7.60 -13.60
N LYS A 109 -12.42 7.34 -14.16
CA LYS A 109 -12.23 7.00 -15.57
C LYS A 109 -11.70 5.58 -15.68
N VAL A 110 -12.15 4.85 -16.69
CA VAL A 110 -11.69 3.48 -16.97
C VAL A 110 -11.00 3.49 -18.33
N ASN A 111 -9.84 2.85 -18.42
CA ASN A 111 -9.16 2.65 -19.69
C ASN A 111 -9.63 1.35 -20.38
N ASP A 112 -9.14 1.09 -21.61
CA ASP A 112 -9.52 -0.09 -22.42
C ASP A 112 -9.14 -1.43 -21.75
N ALA A 113 -8.17 -1.43 -20.83
CA ALA A 113 -7.79 -2.60 -20.04
C ALA A 113 -8.65 -2.80 -18.78
N GLY A 114 -9.64 -1.93 -18.53
CA GLY A 114 -10.52 -2.00 -17.35
C GLY A 114 -9.91 -1.41 -16.07
N PHE A 115 -8.78 -0.70 -16.15
CA PHE A 115 -8.16 -0.07 -14.99
C PHE A 115 -8.75 1.31 -14.70
N ILE A 116 -9.14 1.54 -13.45
CA ILE A 116 -9.70 2.81 -12.98
C ILE A 116 -8.58 3.80 -12.68
N ASN A 117 -8.68 5.01 -13.26
CA ASN A 117 -7.73 6.12 -13.07
C ASN A 117 -6.26 5.76 -13.33
N TRP A 118 -6.00 4.87 -14.29
CA TRP A 118 -4.65 4.45 -14.67
C TRP A 118 -3.87 5.57 -15.39
N PRO A 119 -2.56 5.76 -15.04
CA PRO A 119 -1.83 5.16 -13.92
C PRO A 119 -2.14 5.88 -12.60
N ASP A 120 -2.30 5.10 -11.55
CA ASP A 120 -2.45 5.65 -10.20
C ASP A 120 -1.14 5.40 -9.44
N PHE A 121 -0.21 6.35 -9.49
CA PHE A 121 1.10 6.19 -8.87
C PHE A 121 1.05 6.34 -7.36
N GLN A 122 1.54 5.33 -6.65
CA GLN A 122 1.58 5.27 -5.19
C GLN A 122 3.02 5.21 -4.68
N GLY A 123 3.37 6.04 -3.69
CA GLY A 123 4.65 5.93 -2.98
C GLY A 123 4.65 4.68 -2.12
N ARG A 124 5.33 3.62 -2.59
CA ARG A 124 5.28 2.30 -1.93
C ARG A 124 6.62 1.80 -1.44
N ILE A 125 7.72 2.25 -2.02
CA ILE A 125 9.05 1.78 -1.69
C ILE A 125 9.89 2.97 -1.27
N PHE A 126 10.45 2.93 -0.06
CA PHE A 126 11.21 4.07 0.46
C PHE A 126 12.29 3.64 1.45
N LYS A 127 13.33 4.48 1.61
CA LYS A 127 14.37 4.27 2.61
C LYS A 127 13.82 4.34 4.02
N ASN A 128 14.26 3.43 4.86
CA ASN A 128 13.93 3.43 6.28
C ASN A 128 14.89 4.36 7.05
N THR A 129 14.63 5.64 6.99
CA THR A 129 15.40 6.67 7.73
C THR A 129 14.46 7.47 8.63
N GLU A 130 14.99 8.11 9.67
CA GLU A 130 14.17 8.92 10.58
C GLU A 130 13.47 10.11 9.89
N SER A 131 14.07 10.64 8.81
CA SER A 131 13.55 11.77 8.06
C SER A 131 12.38 11.43 7.13
N ILE A 132 12.24 10.16 6.71
CA ILE A 132 11.21 9.75 5.75
C ILE A 132 10.05 9.12 6.53
N ARG A 133 8.95 9.85 6.63
CA ARG A 133 7.78 9.46 7.42
C ARG A 133 6.48 9.82 6.73
N TRP A 134 5.44 9.11 7.10
CA TRP A 134 4.07 9.47 6.75
C TRP A 134 3.62 10.70 7.52
N THR A 135 2.93 11.60 6.84
CA THR A 135 2.38 12.85 7.38
C THR A 135 0.92 12.97 6.99
N LYS A 136 0.13 13.73 7.74
CA LYS A 136 -1.31 13.94 7.67
C LYS A 136 -2.12 12.75 8.18
N ASN A 137 -3.11 13.04 8.99
CA ASN A 137 -3.99 12.05 9.61
C ASN A 137 -4.86 11.34 8.57
N LEU A 138 -5.32 12.07 7.55
CA LEU A 138 -6.12 11.59 6.44
C LEU A 138 -5.48 12.02 5.11
N HIS A 139 -5.57 11.16 4.09
CA HIS A 139 -4.85 11.33 2.82
C HIS A 139 -3.35 11.48 3.06
N GLU A 140 -2.82 10.57 3.83
CA GLU A 140 -1.43 10.55 4.25
C GLU A 140 -0.47 10.46 3.05
N LYS A 141 0.67 11.08 3.19
CA LYS A 141 1.74 11.08 2.20
C LYS A 141 3.09 10.83 2.86
N ILE A 142 4.03 10.30 2.11
CA ILE A 142 5.42 10.18 2.54
C ILE A 142 6.12 11.52 2.34
N ASP A 143 6.76 12.00 3.38
CA ASP A 143 7.54 13.25 3.38
C ASP A 143 9.00 12.98 3.74
N GLY A 144 9.90 13.95 3.50
CA GLY A 144 11.33 13.87 3.84
C GLY A 144 12.22 13.24 2.76
N ALA A 145 11.67 12.62 1.72
CA ALA A 145 12.42 12.05 0.63
C ALA A 145 12.99 13.14 -0.29
N GLN A 146 14.30 13.05 -0.65
CA GLN A 146 14.96 13.99 -1.55
C GLN A 146 15.02 13.45 -2.98
N ARG A 147 15.41 12.19 -3.14
CA ARG A 147 15.52 11.53 -4.44
C ARG A 147 14.31 10.67 -4.72
N ILE A 148 13.36 11.24 -5.45
CA ILE A 148 12.09 10.62 -5.77
C ILE A 148 12.09 10.17 -7.22
N ILE A 149 11.69 8.93 -7.50
CA ILE A 149 11.50 8.41 -8.84
C ILE A 149 10.14 7.74 -8.99
N SER A 150 9.68 7.60 -10.22
CA SER A 150 8.52 6.76 -10.55
C SER A 150 8.97 5.62 -11.44
N LEU A 151 8.42 4.43 -11.22
CA LEU A 151 8.59 3.33 -12.17
C LEU A 151 7.87 3.64 -13.47
N GLU A 152 8.16 2.85 -14.50
CA GLU A 152 7.47 2.97 -15.78
C GLU A 152 5.95 2.77 -15.63
N GLN A 153 5.19 3.45 -16.48
CA GLN A 153 3.75 3.24 -16.63
C GLN A 153 3.47 1.89 -17.32
N ASN A 154 3.84 0.81 -16.65
CA ASN A 154 3.74 -0.55 -17.15
C ASN A 154 3.06 -1.45 -16.11
N PRO A 155 1.93 -2.11 -16.45
CA PRO A 155 1.23 -3.01 -15.51
C PRO A 155 2.10 -4.12 -14.94
N THR A 156 3.11 -4.61 -15.69
CA THR A 156 3.97 -5.72 -15.24
C THR A 156 4.88 -5.38 -14.08
N VAL A 157 5.14 -4.10 -13.83
CA VAL A 157 5.91 -3.59 -12.68
C VAL A 157 5.02 -2.84 -11.69
N GLY A 158 3.72 -3.06 -11.77
CA GLY A 158 2.72 -2.40 -10.94
C GLY A 158 2.21 -3.23 -9.76
N ILE A 159 1.19 -2.71 -9.14
CA ILE A 159 0.46 -3.33 -8.02
C ILE A 159 -1.01 -3.46 -8.41
N TRP A 160 -1.58 -4.64 -8.30
CA TRP A 160 -3.02 -4.84 -8.37
C TRP A 160 -3.67 -4.31 -7.10
N HIS A 161 -4.73 -3.54 -7.24
CA HIS A 161 -5.57 -3.09 -6.15
C HIS A 161 -7.01 -3.43 -6.49
N ILE A 162 -7.52 -4.49 -5.85
CA ILE A 162 -8.83 -5.05 -6.15
C ILE A 162 -9.78 -4.70 -5.01
N LYS A 163 -10.77 -3.87 -5.32
CA LYS A 163 -11.76 -3.41 -4.34
C LYS A 163 -13.15 -3.39 -4.98
N THR A 164 -14.11 -4.09 -4.37
CA THR A 164 -15.50 -4.04 -4.84
C THR A 164 -16.09 -2.64 -4.64
N VAL A 165 -17.09 -2.32 -5.45
CA VAL A 165 -17.88 -1.07 -5.35
C VAL A 165 -18.37 -0.84 -3.91
N GLU A 166 -18.95 -1.87 -3.29
CA GLU A 166 -19.46 -1.78 -1.93
C GLU A 166 -18.38 -1.46 -0.89
N ARG A 167 -17.19 -2.05 -1.05
CA ARG A 167 -16.06 -1.77 -0.16
C ARG A 167 -15.53 -0.35 -0.36
N GLN A 168 -15.49 0.14 -1.61
CA GLN A 168 -15.12 1.52 -1.90
C GLN A 168 -16.11 2.50 -1.27
N ASP A 169 -17.43 2.28 -1.45
CA ASP A 169 -18.46 3.14 -0.88
C ASP A 169 -18.43 3.17 0.66
N LYS A 170 -18.15 2.04 1.31
CA LYS A 170 -17.95 1.97 2.77
C LYS A 170 -16.72 2.75 3.22
N GLN A 171 -15.62 2.65 2.47
CA GLN A 171 -14.40 3.40 2.77
C GLN A 171 -14.61 4.90 2.62
N ASP A 172 -15.27 5.34 1.56
CA ASP A 172 -15.57 6.76 1.33
C ASP A 172 -16.48 7.33 2.43
N ALA A 173 -17.47 6.54 2.88
CA ALA A 173 -18.31 6.91 4.01
C ALA A 173 -17.50 7.05 5.32
N PHE A 174 -16.57 6.12 5.56
CA PHE A 174 -15.68 6.17 6.71
C PHE A 174 -14.75 7.40 6.66
N TYR A 175 -14.13 7.70 5.53
CA TYR A 175 -13.28 8.90 5.40
C TYR A 175 -14.06 10.19 5.64
N ARG A 176 -15.30 10.28 5.16
CA ARG A 176 -16.17 11.43 5.47
C ARG A 176 -16.50 11.57 6.96
N SER A 177 -16.47 10.49 7.72
CA SER A 177 -16.71 10.55 9.18
C SER A 177 -15.48 10.98 9.98
N LEU A 178 -14.29 10.97 9.37
CA LEU A 178 -13.03 11.41 9.99
C LEU A 178 -12.66 12.85 9.64
N ALA A 179 -13.29 13.46 8.62
CA ALA A 179 -13.03 14.81 8.15
C ALA A 179 -13.88 15.83 8.90
#